data_4974073b5f3b4623151049634bc89348
#
_entry.id   4974073b5f3b4623151049634bc89348
#
_cell.length_a   1.000
_cell.length_b   1.000
_cell.length_c   1.000
_cell.angle_alpha   90.00
_cell.angle_beta   90.00
_cell.angle_gamma   90.00
#
_symmetry.space_group_name_H-M   'P 1'
#
loop_
_entity.id
_entity.type
_entity.pdbx_description
1 polymer ?
#
loop_
_entity_poly.entity_id
_entity_poly.type
_entity_poly.pdbx_seq_one_letter_code
_entity_poly.pdbx_strand_id
1 'polypeptide(L)'
;MRLSALDARPLLIPFTTRFAHASAARSETASLWVTVTTSEGVTGQGESCPRPYVTGESVESAAAFVGRHRDELAATVHDMASLEAWEARHAAAIDAAPAAWCALELAILDALGRTAGVTLETLLGLPPLAGAFQYTAVIGDGDLAHFEAQWARYRAAGFRDVKLKVSGDLERDVPKLAALADAGVRVRLDANNLWPNAEAALAYLTALPRPIFALEEPLAPGAFAALAGVAARLDTPIVLDESATRVAHLRDLPGPPDRWIVNVRVSKMGGVRRAVAVVRAARAAGHRVIVGAQVGETSLLTRAALPVAAAAGPALVAMEGAFGTLLLARDVCDPPLMFGAGGRLVVADHPRLASPGLGVA
;
A
#
# COMPACT_ATOMS: atom_id res chain seq x y z
N MET A 1 -6.72 -15.55 24.54
CA MET A 1 -5.35 -15.01 24.57
C MET A 1 -5.28 -13.84 25.54
N ARG A 2 -4.19 -13.61 26.26
CA ARG A 2 -3.97 -12.40 27.07
C ARG A 2 -2.63 -11.81 26.68
N LEU A 3 -2.57 -10.51 26.39
CA LEU A 3 -1.31 -9.82 26.09
C LEU A 3 -0.53 -9.59 27.39
N SER A 4 0.73 -10.03 27.43
CA SER A 4 1.64 -9.87 28.59
C SER A 4 2.71 -8.82 28.34
N ALA A 5 3.10 -8.59 27.08
CA ALA A 5 4.05 -7.56 26.68
C ALA A 5 3.70 -6.99 25.32
N LEU A 6 4.04 -5.73 25.13
CA LEU A 6 3.89 -4.99 23.88
C LEU A 6 5.08 -4.06 23.73
N ASP A 7 5.87 -4.26 22.68
CA ASP A 7 7.06 -3.48 22.36
C ASP A 7 6.95 -2.84 20.98
N ALA A 8 7.48 -1.63 20.84
CA ALA A 8 7.50 -0.89 19.58
C ALA A 8 8.87 -0.27 19.36
N ARG A 9 9.46 -0.52 18.19
CA ARG A 9 10.79 -0.01 17.84
C ARG A 9 10.85 0.42 16.37
N PRO A 10 11.75 1.33 16.01
CA PRO A 10 12.08 1.59 14.62
C PRO A 10 12.60 0.33 13.93
N LEU A 11 12.18 0.12 12.69
CA LEU A 11 12.76 -0.86 11.78
C LEU A 11 13.52 -0.10 10.69
N LEU A 12 14.85 -0.17 10.74
CA LEU A 12 15.75 0.50 9.83
C LEU A 12 16.49 -0.57 9.00
N ILE A 13 16.13 -0.69 7.73
CA ILE A 13 16.78 -1.57 6.76
C ILE A 13 17.27 -0.70 5.62
N PRO A 14 18.59 -0.67 5.33
CA PRO A 14 19.13 0.10 4.21
C PRO A 14 18.53 -0.36 2.87
N PHE A 15 18.37 0.57 1.94
CA PHE A 15 18.03 0.24 0.56
C PHE A 15 19.29 -0.12 -0.24
N THR A 16 19.13 -1.02 -1.19
CA THR A 16 20.19 -1.37 -2.16
C THR A 16 20.46 -0.25 -3.14
N THR A 17 19.44 0.59 -3.40
CA THR A 17 19.50 1.77 -4.25
C THR A 17 18.68 2.90 -3.63
N ARG A 18 19.16 4.14 -3.78
CA ARG A 18 18.41 5.31 -3.30
C ARG A 18 17.09 5.42 -4.09
N PHE A 19 15.99 5.59 -3.39
CA PHE A 19 14.68 5.86 -3.97
C PHE A 19 14.31 7.34 -3.75
N ALA A 20 13.94 8.05 -4.82
CA ALA A 20 13.52 9.44 -4.75
C ALA A 20 12.21 9.67 -5.52
N HIS A 21 11.39 10.58 -5.01
CA HIS A 21 10.21 11.15 -5.68
C HIS A 21 10.06 12.63 -5.28
N ALA A 22 9.13 13.35 -5.89
CA ALA A 22 8.96 14.80 -5.70
C ALA A 22 8.89 15.24 -4.21
N SER A 23 8.29 14.39 -3.35
CA SER A 23 8.03 14.74 -1.95
C SER A 23 9.07 14.17 -0.96
N ALA A 24 9.92 13.18 -1.33
CA ALA A 24 10.88 12.57 -0.42
C ALA A 24 11.98 11.77 -1.14
N ALA A 25 13.16 11.72 -0.52
CA ALA A 25 14.24 10.80 -0.88
C ALA A 25 14.54 9.90 0.32
N ARG A 26 14.72 8.59 0.08
CA ARG A 26 14.94 7.60 1.12
C ARG A 26 16.10 6.68 0.79
N SER A 27 16.83 6.28 1.82
CA SER A 27 17.92 5.30 1.75
C SER A 27 17.69 4.08 2.65
N GLU A 28 16.59 4.08 3.41
CA GLU A 28 16.22 3.01 4.35
C GLU A 28 14.70 2.96 4.57
N THR A 29 14.20 1.91 5.23
CA THR A 29 12.76 1.68 5.45
C THR A 29 12.09 2.79 6.26
N ALA A 30 12.67 3.20 7.40
CA ALA A 30 12.05 4.09 8.38
C ALA A 30 10.61 3.64 8.72
N SER A 31 10.48 2.37 9.15
CA SER A 31 9.22 1.71 9.52
C SER A 31 9.08 1.59 11.04
N LEU A 32 7.86 1.40 11.54
CA LEU A 32 7.59 0.99 12.91
C LEU A 32 7.40 -0.52 12.94
N TRP A 33 8.10 -1.20 13.83
CA TRP A 33 7.95 -2.61 14.15
C TRP A 33 7.34 -2.78 15.52
N VAL A 34 6.27 -3.56 15.62
CA VAL A 34 5.60 -3.88 16.88
C VAL A 34 5.67 -5.38 17.12
N THR A 35 5.99 -5.76 18.36
CA THR A 35 5.94 -7.13 18.84
C THR A 35 4.95 -7.20 20.00
N VAL A 36 4.00 -8.11 19.94
CA VAL A 36 3.15 -8.47 21.08
C VAL A 36 3.55 -9.87 21.57
N THR A 37 3.45 -10.08 22.88
CA THR A 37 3.67 -11.40 23.50
C THR A 37 2.46 -11.75 24.36
N THR A 38 1.99 -12.97 24.26
CA THR A 38 0.88 -13.48 25.08
C THR A 38 1.39 -14.07 26.39
N SER A 39 0.48 -14.29 27.35
CA SER A 39 0.79 -14.98 28.62
C SER A 39 1.27 -16.42 28.42
N GLU A 40 0.95 -17.04 27.28
CA GLU A 40 1.41 -18.37 26.89
C GLU A 40 2.73 -18.36 26.11
N GLY A 41 3.36 -17.18 25.95
CA GLY A 41 4.65 -17.04 25.25
C GLY A 41 4.55 -16.97 23.72
N VAL A 42 3.34 -16.92 23.14
CA VAL A 42 3.16 -16.74 21.70
C VAL A 42 3.49 -15.29 21.35
N THR A 43 4.31 -15.08 20.32
CA THR A 43 4.62 -13.75 19.80
C THR A 43 3.88 -13.47 18.50
N GLY A 44 3.46 -12.22 18.31
CA GLY A 44 2.96 -11.71 17.04
C GLY A 44 3.72 -10.47 16.61
N GLN A 45 3.89 -10.30 15.31
CA GLN A 45 4.69 -9.24 14.71
C GLN A 45 3.83 -8.34 13.82
N GLY A 46 4.12 -7.05 13.84
CA GLY A 46 3.44 -6.07 13.00
C GLY A 46 4.39 -4.99 12.50
N GLU A 47 4.11 -4.53 11.30
CA GLU A 47 4.87 -3.47 10.63
C GLU A 47 3.95 -2.36 10.18
N SER A 48 4.45 -1.14 10.16
CA SER A 48 3.85 -0.05 9.40
C SER A 48 4.91 0.91 8.87
N CYS A 49 4.49 1.70 7.88
CA CYS A 49 5.33 2.73 7.27
C CYS A 49 4.71 4.12 7.52
N PRO A 50 4.92 4.76 8.69
CA PRO A 50 4.48 6.14 8.93
C PRO A 50 5.10 7.09 7.91
N ARG A 51 4.29 7.99 7.34
CA ARG A 51 4.74 8.95 6.32
C ARG A 51 4.09 10.31 6.56
N PRO A 52 4.85 11.34 6.97
CA PRO A 52 4.32 12.67 7.28
C PRO A 52 3.50 13.28 6.14
N TYR A 53 3.89 13.03 4.89
CA TYR A 53 3.20 13.56 3.71
C TYR A 53 1.96 12.74 3.27
N VAL A 54 1.68 11.58 3.93
CA VAL A 54 0.51 10.74 3.65
C VAL A 54 -0.48 10.76 4.80
N THR A 55 0.00 10.45 6.03
CA THR A 55 -0.84 10.29 7.24
C THR A 55 -0.52 11.29 8.34
N GLY A 56 0.50 12.15 8.14
CA GLY A 56 0.96 13.10 9.17
C GLY A 56 1.82 12.47 10.26
N GLU A 57 2.13 11.16 10.16
CA GLU A 57 2.84 10.41 11.19
C GLU A 57 4.34 10.31 10.91
N SER A 58 5.14 10.34 11.98
CA SER A 58 6.53 9.89 12.01
C SER A 58 6.65 8.55 12.76
N VAL A 59 7.81 7.89 12.67
CA VAL A 59 8.07 6.65 13.44
C VAL A 59 7.97 6.92 14.94
N GLU A 60 8.44 8.08 15.41
CA GLU A 60 8.41 8.49 16.81
C GLU A 60 6.97 8.73 17.29
N SER A 61 6.15 9.45 16.49
CA SER A 61 4.74 9.70 16.84
C SER A 61 3.93 8.41 16.86
N ALA A 62 4.22 7.49 15.93
CA ALA A 62 3.60 6.18 15.88
C ALA A 62 4.01 5.29 17.06
N ALA A 63 5.28 5.29 17.45
CA ALA A 63 5.74 4.60 18.66
C ALA A 63 5.11 5.19 19.94
N ALA A 64 4.95 6.50 19.99
CA ALA A 64 4.26 7.17 21.11
C ALA A 64 2.78 6.79 21.21
N PHE A 65 2.09 6.62 20.07
CA PHE A 65 0.72 6.09 20.04
C PHE A 65 0.66 4.70 20.68
N VAL A 66 1.54 3.80 20.28
CA VAL A 66 1.64 2.46 20.84
C VAL A 66 1.86 2.50 22.35
N GLY A 67 2.78 3.35 22.81
CA GLY A 67 3.06 3.52 24.24
C GLY A 67 1.86 4.00 25.06
N ARG A 68 1.07 4.94 24.51
CA ARG A 68 -0.14 5.44 25.19
C ARG A 68 -1.25 4.41 25.36
N HIS A 69 -1.38 3.49 24.43
CA HIS A 69 -2.48 2.52 24.42
C HIS A 69 -2.09 1.12 24.91
N ARG A 70 -0.81 0.90 25.23
CA ARG A 70 -0.25 -0.39 25.64
C ARG A 70 -1.03 -1.05 26.76
N ASP A 71 -1.22 -0.35 27.88
CA ASP A 71 -1.80 -0.93 29.10
C ASP A 71 -3.29 -1.26 28.90
N GLU A 72 -4.02 -0.38 28.22
CA GLU A 72 -5.42 -0.62 27.89
C GLU A 72 -5.58 -1.81 26.94
N LEU A 73 -4.76 -1.89 25.88
CA LEU A 73 -4.77 -3.02 24.96
C LEU A 73 -4.47 -4.33 25.70
N ALA A 74 -3.45 -4.36 26.56
CA ALA A 74 -3.11 -5.53 27.35
C ALA A 74 -4.23 -5.96 28.30
N ALA A 75 -4.98 -5.01 28.84
CA ALA A 75 -6.07 -5.28 29.76
C ALA A 75 -7.38 -5.71 29.07
N THR A 76 -7.63 -5.26 27.83
CA THR A 76 -8.96 -5.37 27.21
C THR A 76 -9.01 -6.25 25.98
N VAL A 77 -7.88 -6.45 25.25
CA VAL A 77 -7.85 -7.21 24.01
C VAL A 77 -7.38 -8.64 24.27
N HIS A 78 -8.27 -9.62 24.02
CA HIS A 78 -8.00 -11.04 24.25
C HIS A 78 -8.54 -11.96 23.14
N ASP A 79 -9.37 -11.44 22.23
CA ASP A 79 -9.94 -12.13 21.06
C ASP A 79 -10.34 -11.11 19.98
N MET A 80 -10.88 -11.59 18.86
CA MET A 80 -11.31 -10.75 17.76
C MET A 80 -12.42 -9.77 18.16
N ALA A 81 -13.39 -10.20 18.97
CA ALA A 81 -14.52 -9.36 19.37
C ALA A 81 -14.07 -8.19 20.26
N SER A 82 -13.15 -8.43 21.19
CA SER A 82 -12.56 -7.39 22.04
C SER A 82 -11.65 -6.44 21.26
N LEU A 83 -10.93 -6.93 20.24
CA LEU A 83 -10.16 -6.09 19.32
C LEU A 83 -11.09 -5.15 18.53
N GLU A 84 -12.19 -5.69 17.99
CA GLU A 84 -13.22 -4.90 17.28
C GLU A 84 -13.86 -3.84 18.17
N ALA A 85 -14.19 -4.20 19.40
CA ALA A 85 -14.75 -3.27 20.37
C ALA A 85 -13.76 -2.14 20.73
N TRP A 86 -12.48 -2.47 20.87
CA TRP A 86 -11.42 -1.48 21.09
C TRP A 86 -11.26 -0.54 19.89
N GLU A 87 -11.18 -1.09 18.69
CA GLU A 87 -11.07 -0.32 17.44
C GLU A 87 -12.25 0.64 17.25
N ALA A 88 -13.46 0.17 17.50
CA ALA A 88 -14.67 1.01 17.40
C ALA A 88 -14.64 2.19 18.41
N ARG A 89 -14.20 1.93 19.65
CA ARG A 89 -14.08 2.95 20.71
C ARG A 89 -13.02 4.00 20.40
N HIS A 90 -11.93 3.59 19.75
CA HIS A 90 -10.78 4.44 19.44
C HIS A 90 -10.73 4.90 17.98
N ALA A 91 -11.84 4.80 17.24
CA ALA A 91 -11.87 5.10 15.80
C ALA A 91 -11.28 6.46 15.43
N ALA A 92 -11.57 7.52 16.21
CA ALA A 92 -11.02 8.84 15.97
C ALA A 92 -9.49 8.92 16.21
N ALA A 93 -8.98 8.22 17.23
CA ALA A 93 -7.55 8.14 17.49
C ALA A 93 -6.82 7.37 16.38
N ILE A 94 -7.44 6.28 15.88
CA ILE A 94 -6.94 5.50 14.76
C ILE A 94 -6.95 6.34 13.47
N ASP A 95 -7.99 7.12 13.22
CA ASP A 95 -8.07 8.01 12.06
C ASP A 95 -6.97 9.09 12.08
N ALA A 96 -6.52 9.50 13.25
CA ALA A 96 -5.42 10.46 13.45
C ALA A 96 -4.02 9.80 13.39
N ALA A 97 -3.93 8.47 13.59
CA ALA A 97 -2.67 7.73 13.61
C ALA A 97 -2.82 6.33 12.97
N PRO A 98 -3.24 6.24 11.69
CA PRO A 98 -3.54 4.97 11.06
C PRO A 98 -2.31 4.07 10.90
N ALA A 99 -1.13 4.60 10.63
CA ALA A 99 0.07 3.78 10.51
C ALA A 99 0.46 3.18 11.87
N ALA A 100 0.36 3.93 12.97
CA ALA A 100 0.59 3.39 14.30
C ALA A 100 -0.34 2.23 14.63
N TRP A 101 -1.63 2.40 14.33
CA TRP A 101 -2.63 1.34 14.51
C TRP A 101 -2.36 0.13 13.63
N CYS A 102 -1.95 0.33 12.38
CA CYS A 102 -1.62 -0.77 11.47
C CYS A 102 -0.59 -1.74 12.07
N ALA A 103 0.53 -1.23 12.61
CA ALA A 103 1.53 -2.10 13.22
C ALA A 103 0.99 -2.85 14.44
N LEU A 104 0.17 -2.20 15.27
CA LEU A 104 -0.50 -2.82 16.41
C LEU A 104 -1.50 -3.90 15.99
N GLU A 105 -2.41 -3.56 15.05
CA GLU A 105 -3.42 -4.49 14.55
C GLU A 105 -2.76 -5.74 13.98
N LEU A 106 -1.75 -5.60 13.14
CA LEU A 106 -1.04 -6.73 12.52
C LEU A 106 -0.37 -7.61 13.57
N ALA A 107 0.30 -7.02 14.57
CA ALA A 107 0.93 -7.79 15.64
C ALA A 107 -0.09 -8.58 16.48
N ILE A 108 -1.23 -7.96 16.80
CA ILE A 108 -2.32 -8.61 17.55
C ILE A 108 -2.96 -9.72 16.71
N LEU A 109 -3.25 -9.48 15.43
CA LEU A 109 -3.83 -10.48 14.53
C LEU A 109 -2.88 -11.67 14.31
N ASP A 110 -1.57 -11.42 14.20
CA ASP A 110 -0.57 -12.48 14.10
C ASP A 110 -0.56 -13.35 15.36
N ALA A 111 -0.55 -12.74 16.56
CA ALA A 111 -0.61 -13.46 17.82
C ALA A 111 -1.92 -14.25 17.97
N LEU A 112 -3.07 -13.67 17.61
CA LEU A 112 -4.38 -14.34 17.64
C LEU A 112 -4.41 -15.55 16.70
N GLY A 113 -3.95 -15.38 15.46
CA GLY A 113 -3.90 -16.46 14.46
C GLY A 113 -2.98 -17.59 14.90
N ARG A 114 -1.78 -17.27 15.42
CA ARG A 114 -0.84 -18.26 15.97
C ARG A 114 -1.39 -19.00 17.18
N THR A 115 -2.03 -18.28 18.10
CA THR A 115 -2.66 -18.89 19.28
C THR A 115 -3.82 -19.83 18.90
N ALA A 116 -4.60 -19.46 17.89
CA ALA A 116 -5.72 -20.25 17.40
C ALA A 116 -5.30 -21.36 16.39
N GLY A 117 -4.06 -21.37 15.93
CA GLY A 117 -3.57 -22.31 14.91
C GLY A 117 -4.19 -22.09 13.52
N VAL A 118 -4.62 -20.86 13.19
CA VAL A 118 -5.30 -20.51 11.93
C VAL A 118 -4.57 -19.40 11.18
N THR A 119 -4.72 -19.37 9.86
CA THR A 119 -4.16 -18.29 9.02
C THR A 119 -4.87 -16.97 9.26
N LEU A 120 -4.24 -15.87 8.83
CA LEU A 120 -4.86 -14.53 8.86
C LEU A 120 -6.20 -14.49 8.13
N GLU A 121 -6.31 -15.13 6.95
CA GLU A 121 -7.54 -15.19 6.17
C GLU A 121 -8.67 -15.87 6.96
N THR A 122 -8.39 -17.02 7.56
CA THR A 122 -9.37 -17.75 8.39
C THR A 122 -9.80 -16.90 9.58
N LEU A 123 -8.86 -16.24 10.25
CA LEU A 123 -9.14 -15.35 11.38
C LEU A 123 -10.07 -14.19 10.98
N LEU A 124 -9.90 -13.66 9.76
CA LEU A 124 -10.71 -12.54 9.21
C LEU A 124 -11.98 -12.99 8.49
N GLY A 125 -12.28 -14.29 8.41
CA GLY A 125 -13.41 -14.81 7.65
C GLY A 125 -13.30 -14.56 6.14
N LEU A 126 -12.08 -14.56 5.61
CA LEU A 126 -11.77 -14.39 4.21
C LEU A 126 -11.43 -15.75 3.57
N PRO A 127 -11.63 -15.90 2.25
CA PRO A 127 -11.19 -17.08 1.53
C PRO A 127 -9.66 -17.28 1.63
N PRO A 128 -9.18 -18.54 1.59
CA PRO A 128 -7.75 -18.82 1.52
C PRO A 128 -7.10 -18.14 0.32
N LEU A 129 -5.83 -17.75 0.46
CA LEU A 129 -5.07 -17.23 -0.66
C LEU A 129 -4.86 -18.32 -1.73
N ALA A 130 -5.00 -17.97 -2.99
CA ALA A 130 -4.82 -18.89 -4.11
C ALA A 130 -4.33 -18.17 -5.37
N GLY A 131 -3.75 -18.91 -6.30
CA GLY A 131 -3.33 -18.42 -7.61
C GLY A 131 -2.09 -17.54 -7.55
N ALA A 132 -2.12 -16.43 -8.25
CA ALA A 132 -1.00 -15.50 -8.34
C ALA A 132 -1.48 -14.04 -8.30
N PHE A 133 -0.66 -13.20 -7.71
CA PHE A 133 -0.86 -11.75 -7.62
C PHE A 133 0.08 -11.05 -8.60
N GLN A 134 -0.47 -10.16 -9.44
CA GLN A 134 0.28 -9.43 -10.46
C GLN A 134 0.70 -8.06 -9.94
N TYR A 135 1.99 -7.82 -9.88
CA TYR A 135 2.58 -6.56 -9.45
C TYR A 135 2.97 -5.67 -10.62
N THR A 136 2.96 -4.37 -10.38
CA THR A 136 3.30 -3.28 -11.29
C THR A 136 4.77 -2.90 -11.13
N ALA A 137 5.47 -2.67 -12.24
CA ALA A 137 6.76 -2.01 -12.23
C ALA A 137 6.60 -0.54 -11.86
N VAL A 138 7.28 -0.07 -10.82
CA VAL A 138 7.25 1.33 -10.40
C VAL A 138 8.57 2.00 -10.78
N ILE A 139 8.49 3.00 -11.67
CA ILE A 139 9.63 3.78 -12.12
C ILE A 139 9.55 5.16 -11.47
N GLY A 140 10.55 5.48 -10.66
CA GLY A 140 10.66 6.75 -9.97
C GLY A 140 10.99 7.91 -10.90
N ASP A 141 10.94 9.14 -10.37
CA ASP A 141 11.45 10.30 -11.10
C ASP A 141 12.98 10.22 -11.25
N GLY A 142 13.46 10.61 -12.43
CA GLY A 142 14.86 10.60 -12.79
C GLY A 142 15.06 11.12 -14.23
N ASP A 143 16.31 11.26 -14.67
CA ASP A 143 16.63 11.54 -16.05
C ASP A 143 16.35 10.33 -16.97
N LEU A 144 16.51 10.51 -18.27
CA LEU A 144 16.23 9.48 -19.26
C LEU A 144 17.12 8.23 -19.06
N ALA A 145 18.40 8.43 -18.74
CA ALA A 145 19.35 7.32 -18.54
C ALA A 145 18.95 6.46 -17.32
N HIS A 146 18.53 7.11 -16.22
CA HIS A 146 18.02 6.42 -15.05
C HIS A 146 16.73 5.64 -15.36
N PHE A 147 15.79 6.25 -16.09
CA PHE A 147 14.58 5.59 -16.56
C PHE A 147 14.91 4.37 -17.43
N GLU A 148 15.78 4.50 -18.43
CA GLU A 148 16.16 3.41 -19.34
C GLU A 148 16.77 2.23 -18.58
N ALA A 149 17.65 2.50 -17.61
CA ALA A 149 18.22 1.46 -16.76
C ALA A 149 17.17 0.70 -15.93
N GLN A 150 16.24 1.42 -15.30
CA GLN A 150 15.15 0.79 -14.55
C GLN A 150 14.21 0.02 -15.47
N TRP A 151 13.80 0.63 -16.59
CA TRP A 151 12.91 -0.01 -17.55
C TRP A 151 13.51 -1.27 -18.16
N ALA A 152 14.80 -1.25 -18.52
CA ALA A 152 15.50 -2.43 -19.03
C ALA A 152 15.40 -3.62 -18.05
N ARG A 153 15.58 -3.37 -16.75
CA ARG A 153 15.45 -4.40 -15.70
C ARG A 153 14.02 -4.96 -15.63
N TYR A 154 13.00 -4.10 -15.58
CA TYR A 154 11.60 -4.52 -15.51
C TYR A 154 11.16 -5.24 -16.79
N ARG A 155 11.57 -4.76 -17.96
CA ARG A 155 11.31 -5.41 -19.25
C ARG A 155 11.94 -6.80 -19.32
N ALA A 156 13.19 -6.95 -18.89
CA ALA A 156 13.87 -8.24 -18.82
C ALA A 156 13.18 -9.20 -17.85
N ALA A 157 12.62 -8.68 -16.74
CA ALA A 157 11.79 -9.45 -15.80
C ALA A 157 10.37 -9.76 -16.33
N GLY A 158 9.97 -9.23 -17.50
CA GLY A 158 8.69 -9.54 -18.14
C GLY A 158 7.49 -8.72 -17.65
N PHE A 159 7.70 -7.57 -17.00
CA PHE A 159 6.59 -6.71 -16.59
C PHE A 159 5.83 -6.13 -17.78
N ARG A 160 4.50 -6.02 -17.64
CA ARG A 160 3.60 -5.46 -18.64
C ARG A 160 2.68 -4.35 -18.11
N ASP A 161 2.81 -4.01 -16.85
CA ASP A 161 2.13 -2.90 -16.16
C ASP A 161 3.18 -2.02 -15.52
N VAL A 162 3.13 -0.72 -15.82
CA VAL A 162 4.14 0.25 -15.37
C VAL A 162 3.44 1.45 -14.75
N LYS A 163 3.88 1.85 -13.57
CA LYS A 163 3.61 3.17 -12.97
C LYS A 163 4.85 4.04 -13.17
N LEU A 164 4.68 5.14 -13.91
CA LEU A 164 5.72 6.13 -14.14
C LEU A 164 5.42 7.39 -13.32
N LYS A 165 6.36 7.80 -12.49
CA LYS A 165 6.31 9.11 -11.85
C LYS A 165 6.67 10.20 -12.86
N VAL A 166 5.78 11.20 -12.99
CA VAL A 166 6.02 12.34 -13.87
C VAL A 166 6.67 13.50 -13.13
N SER A 167 7.51 14.23 -13.86
CA SER A 167 8.25 15.38 -13.32
C SER A 167 7.52 16.72 -13.53
N GLY A 168 6.54 16.75 -14.43
CA GLY A 168 5.89 17.99 -14.89
C GLY A 168 6.65 18.71 -16.00
N ASP A 169 7.73 18.14 -16.49
CA ASP A 169 8.55 18.62 -17.59
C ASP A 169 8.36 17.72 -18.83
N LEU A 170 7.76 18.26 -19.89
CA LEU A 170 7.47 17.52 -21.11
C LEU A 170 8.73 17.01 -21.81
N GLU A 171 9.83 17.76 -21.77
CA GLU A 171 11.09 17.34 -22.41
C GLU A 171 11.67 16.09 -21.73
N ARG A 172 11.44 15.96 -20.42
CA ARG A 172 11.87 14.79 -19.64
C ARG A 172 10.90 13.60 -19.75
N ASP A 173 9.59 13.85 -19.79
CA ASP A 173 8.61 12.79 -19.61
C ASP A 173 8.09 12.21 -20.94
N VAL A 174 8.03 12.98 -22.02
CA VAL A 174 7.59 12.49 -23.34
C VAL A 174 8.48 11.36 -23.87
N PRO A 175 9.83 11.44 -23.83
CA PRO A 175 10.67 10.32 -24.28
C PRO A 175 10.47 9.03 -23.49
N LYS A 176 10.25 9.13 -22.16
CA LYS A 176 9.97 7.97 -21.30
C LYS A 176 8.67 7.29 -21.68
N LEU A 177 7.62 8.10 -21.90
CA LEU A 177 6.30 7.59 -22.29
C LEU A 177 6.30 7.00 -23.71
N ALA A 178 7.04 7.57 -24.65
CA ALA A 178 7.20 7.02 -25.99
C ALA A 178 7.84 5.62 -25.92
N ALA A 179 8.93 5.47 -25.15
CA ALA A 179 9.59 4.17 -24.96
C ALA A 179 8.68 3.10 -24.33
N LEU A 180 7.77 3.49 -23.41
CA LEU A 180 6.78 2.58 -22.82
C LEU A 180 5.67 2.23 -23.81
N ALA A 181 5.21 3.18 -24.61
CA ALA A 181 4.19 2.97 -25.65
C ALA A 181 4.70 2.01 -26.73
N ASP A 182 5.95 2.19 -27.21
CA ASP A 182 6.61 1.30 -28.18
C ASP A 182 6.75 -0.14 -27.63
N ALA A 183 6.90 -0.28 -26.32
CA ALA A 183 6.96 -1.58 -25.67
C ALA A 183 5.57 -2.26 -25.48
N GLY A 184 4.47 -1.55 -25.78
CA GLY A 184 3.11 -2.06 -25.67
C GLY A 184 2.66 -2.41 -24.26
N VAL A 185 3.20 -1.73 -23.25
CA VAL A 185 2.85 -1.94 -21.84
C VAL A 185 1.72 -1.02 -21.40
N ARG A 186 0.95 -1.45 -20.39
CA ARG A 186 -0.08 -0.61 -19.76
C ARG A 186 0.59 0.40 -18.83
N VAL A 187 0.31 1.70 -19.05
CA VAL A 187 0.97 2.79 -18.31
C VAL A 187 -0.01 3.51 -17.41
N ARG A 188 0.36 3.69 -16.14
CA ARG A 188 -0.23 4.65 -15.19
C ARG A 188 0.76 5.75 -14.90
N LEU A 189 0.26 6.97 -14.72
CA LEU A 189 1.08 8.10 -14.29
C LEU A 189 0.82 8.40 -12.82
N ASP A 190 1.87 8.73 -12.09
CA ASP A 190 1.80 9.21 -10.72
C ASP A 190 2.37 10.63 -10.67
N ALA A 191 1.51 11.59 -10.38
CA ALA A 191 1.86 13.01 -10.36
C ALA A 191 2.20 13.53 -8.95
N ASN A 192 1.91 12.78 -7.89
CA ASN A 192 2.21 13.16 -6.51
C ASN A 192 1.78 14.62 -6.19
N ASN A 193 0.55 14.98 -6.53
CA ASN A 193 -0.06 16.30 -6.28
C ASN A 193 0.67 17.48 -6.95
N LEU A 194 1.23 17.26 -8.12
CA LEU A 194 2.17 18.19 -8.78
C LEU A 194 1.55 19.54 -9.17
N TRP A 195 0.28 19.54 -9.61
CA TRP A 195 -0.31 20.75 -10.15
C TRP A 195 -1.25 21.48 -9.17
N PRO A 196 -1.19 22.83 -9.14
CA PRO A 196 -2.01 23.62 -8.23
C PRO A 196 -3.51 23.63 -8.60
N ASN A 197 -3.86 23.38 -9.87
CA ASN A 197 -5.23 23.37 -10.36
C ASN A 197 -5.40 22.51 -11.62
N ALA A 198 -6.65 22.28 -12.01
CA ALA A 198 -7.00 21.46 -13.17
C ALA A 198 -6.49 22.01 -14.50
N GLU A 199 -6.44 23.34 -14.66
CA GLU A 199 -5.97 23.98 -15.90
C GLU A 199 -4.49 23.68 -16.13
N ALA A 200 -3.65 23.88 -15.13
CA ALA A 200 -2.22 23.55 -15.18
C ALA A 200 -1.99 22.05 -15.46
N ALA A 201 -2.74 21.17 -14.79
CA ALA A 201 -2.68 19.73 -15.03
C ALA A 201 -3.07 19.38 -16.47
N LEU A 202 -4.17 19.93 -16.98
CA LEU A 202 -4.66 19.66 -18.34
C LEU A 202 -3.70 20.19 -19.41
N ALA A 203 -3.11 21.38 -19.21
CA ALA A 203 -2.13 21.95 -20.14
C ALA A 203 -0.96 21.01 -20.38
N TYR A 204 -0.46 20.36 -19.32
CA TYR A 204 0.61 19.37 -19.41
C TYR A 204 0.12 18.01 -19.93
N LEU A 205 -0.93 17.46 -19.33
CA LEU A 205 -1.38 16.08 -19.58
C LEU A 205 -1.92 15.87 -21.00
N THR A 206 -2.49 16.90 -21.63
CA THR A 206 -2.96 16.82 -23.03
C THR A 206 -1.82 16.73 -24.04
N ALA A 207 -0.62 17.18 -23.69
CA ALA A 207 0.56 17.13 -24.54
C ALA A 207 1.30 15.75 -24.46
N LEU A 208 0.93 14.88 -23.51
CA LEU A 208 1.57 13.59 -23.35
C LEU A 208 1.10 12.56 -24.39
N PRO A 209 1.98 11.63 -24.82
CA PRO A 209 1.60 10.46 -25.62
C PRO A 209 0.53 9.62 -24.95
N ARG A 210 -0.39 9.08 -25.75
CA ARG A 210 -1.50 8.22 -25.30
C ARG A 210 -1.41 6.82 -25.93
N PRO A 211 -2.02 5.76 -25.34
CA PRO A 211 -2.96 5.78 -24.21
C PRO A 211 -2.30 5.79 -22.83
N ILE A 212 -2.94 6.41 -21.85
CA ILE A 212 -2.62 6.36 -20.43
C ILE A 212 -3.80 5.66 -19.72
N PHE A 213 -3.53 4.58 -18.98
CA PHE A 213 -4.57 3.78 -18.32
C PHE A 213 -5.23 4.49 -17.15
N ALA A 214 -4.46 5.21 -16.33
CA ALA A 214 -4.93 5.97 -15.18
C ALA A 214 -3.92 7.04 -14.75
N LEU A 215 -4.41 8.04 -14.04
CA LEU A 215 -3.63 9.17 -13.53
C LEU A 215 -3.79 9.25 -12.01
N GLU A 216 -2.69 9.12 -11.26
CA GLU A 216 -2.68 9.14 -9.79
C GLU A 216 -2.38 10.55 -9.28
N GLU A 217 -3.25 11.06 -8.41
CA GLU A 217 -3.16 12.33 -7.65
C GLU A 217 -2.53 13.49 -8.43
N PRO A 218 -3.16 13.98 -9.51
CA PRO A 218 -2.61 15.13 -10.24
C PRO A 218 -2.73 16.45 -9.48
N LEU A 219 -3.72 16.57 -8.57
CA LEU A 219 -4.02 17.78 -7.80
C LEU A 219 -3.88 17.52 -6.30
N ALA A 220 -4.02 18.58 -5.51
CA ALA A 220 -4.04 18.47 -4.05
C ALA A 220 -5.08 17.46 -3.55
N PRO A 221 -4.79 16.71 -2.47
CA PRO A 221 -5.70 15.72 -1.92
C PRO A 221 -7.08 16.32 -1.60
N GLY A 222 -8.15 15.58 -1.94
CA GLY A 222 -9.53 16.00 -1.68
C GLY A 222 -10.14 16.97 -2.69
N ALA A 223 -9.42 17.37 -3.74
CA ALA A 223 -9.95 18.23 -4.82
C ALA A 223 -10.89 17.46 -5.77
N PHE A 224 -11.83 16.66 -5.24
CA PHE A 224 -12.62 15.69 -6.00
C PHE A 224 -13.38 16.27 -7.20
N ALA A 225 -13.97 17.47 -7.06
CA ALA A 225 -14.68 18.09 -8.18
C ALA A 225 -13.74 18.47 -9.34
N ALA A 226 -12.55 19.00 -9.02
CA ALA A 226 -11.53 19.33 -10.02
C ALA A 226 -10.94 18.06 -10.65
N LEU A 227 -10.67 17.02 -9.83
CA LEU A 227 -10.21 15.70 -10.29
C LEU A 227 -11.22 15.05 -11.25
N ALA A 228 -12.52 15.12 -10.96
CA ALA A 228 -13.56 14.64 -11.86
C ALA A 228 -13.56 15.38 -13.19
N GLY A 229 -13.34 16.69 -13.17
CA GLY A 229 -13.18 17.51 -14.38
C GLY A 229 -11.99 17.09 -15.23
N VAL A 230 -10.84 16.81 -14.60
CA VAL A 230 -9.64 16.29 -15.27
C VAL A 230 -9.93 14.91 -15.88
N ALA A 231 -10.55 13.99 -15.10
CA ALA A 231 -10.91 12.65 -15.57
C ALA A 231 -11.83 12.70 -16.81
N ALA A 232 -12.84 13.53 -16.78
CA ALA A 232 -13.79 13.70 -17.89
C ALA A 232 -13.12 14.28 -19.15
N ARG A 233 -12.28 15.29 -18.98
CA ARG A 233 -11.61 15.97 -20.09
C ARG A 233 -10.57 15.09 -20.80
N LEU A 234 -9.87 14.25 -20.04
CA LEU A 234 -8.84 13.36 -20.57
C LEU A 234 -9.36 11.98 -20.96
N ASP A 235 -10.61 11.66 -20.64
CA ASP A 235 -11.16 10.29 -20.70
C ASP A 235 -10.28 9.27 -19.98
N THR A 236 -9.72 9.65 -18.84
CA THR A 236 -8.75 8.86 -18.10
C THR A 236 -9.15 8.81 -16.62
N PRO A 237 -9.24 7.63 -16.01
CA PRO A 237 -9.57 7.48 -14.59
C PRO A 237 -8.52 8.08 -13.67
N ILE A 238 -8.99 8.60 -12.53
CA ILE A 238 -8.13 9.10 -11.45
C ILE A 238 -7.92 8.00 -10.40
N VAL A 239 -6.67 7.85 -9.98
CA VAL A 239 -6.30 7.04 -8.82
C VAL A 239 -6.21 7.96 -7.61
N LEU A 240 -6.99 7.62 -6.58
CA LEU A 240 -7.01 8.31 -5.28
C LEU A 240 -6.04 7.61 -4.33
N ASP A 241 -4.96 8.26 -3.97
CA ASP A 241 -3.99 7.79 -2.98
C ASP A 241 -4.11 8.58 -1.68
N GLU A 242 -3.51 9.73 -1.58
CA GLU A 242 -3.60 10.59 -0.40
C GLU A 242 -5.03 11.12 -0.18
N SER A 243 -5.81 11.24 -1.23
CA SER A 243 -7.24 11.65 -1.18
C SER A 243 -8.16 10.59 -0.56
N ALA A 244 -7.73 9.32 -0.46
CA ALA A 244 -8.57 8.21 0.04
C ALA A 244 -7.82 7.39 1.09
N THR A 245 -8.02 7.70 2.37
CA THR A 245 -7.38 7.02 3.50
C THR A 245 -8.37 6.24 4.39
N ARG A 246 -9.69 6.33 4.13
CA ARG A 246 -10.74 5.65 4.88
C ARG A 246 -12.05 5.59 4.10
N VAL A 247 -12.98 4.73 4.51
CA VAL A 247 -14.28 4.53 3.86
C VAL A 247 -15.05 5.85 3.66
N ALA A 248 -14.99 6.76 4.63
CA ALA A 248 -15.71 8.03 4.54
C ALA A 248 -15.31 8.88 3.33
N HIS A 249 -14.06 8.77 2.85
CA HIS A 249 -13.59 9.52 1.69
C HIS A 249 -14.12 9.00 0.35
N LEU A 250 -14.75 7.83 0.33
CA LEU A 250 -15.37 7.26 -0.87
C LEU A 250 -16.83 7.67 -1.06
N ARG A 251 -17.41 8.35 -0.05
CA ARG A 251 -18.78 8.83 -0.14
C ARG A 251 -18.85 10.03 -1.07
N ASP A 252 -19.87 10.05 -1.90
CA ASP A 252 -20.21 11.20 -2.73
C ASP A 252 -19.09 11.64 -3.71
N LEU A 253 -18.25 10.69 -4.16
CA LEU A 253 -17.30 10.96 -5.24
C LEU A 253 -18.06 11.37 -6.51
N PRO A 254 -17.74 12.53 -7.11
CA PRO A 254 -18.52 13.06 -8.23
C PRO A 254 -18.32 12.29 -9.53
N GLY A 255 -19.38 12.16 -10.31
CA GLY A 255 -19.37 11.53 -11.63
C GLY A 255 -19.47 10.00 -11.61
N PRO A 256 -19.22 9.33 -12.75
CA PRO A 256 -19.38 7.89 -12.87
C PRO A 256 -18.37 7.11 -12.02
N PRO A 257 -18.78 5.98 -11.40
CA PRO A 257 -17.90 5.20 -10.53
C PRO A 257 -16.62 4.65 -11.19
N ASP A 258 -16.67 4.35 -12.48
CA ASP A 258 -15.54 3.83 -13.26
C ASP A 258 -14.44 4.88 -13.52
N ARG A 259 -14.69 6.14 -13.21
CA ARG A 259 -13.68 7.20 -13.24
C ARG A 259 -12.76 7.20 -12.02
N TRP A 260 -13.08 6.40 -11.00
CA TRP A 260 -12.34 6.36 -9.75
C TRP A 260 -11.68 5.00 -9.52
N ILE A 261 -10.41 5.05 -9.15
CA ILE A 261 -9.62 3.91 -8.69
C ILE A 261 -9.10 4.27 -7.30
N VAL A 262 -9.33 3.42 -6.32
CA VAL A 262 -8.87 3.65 -4.94
C VAL A 262 -7.55 2.92 -4.71
N ASN A 263 -6.49 3.64 -4.38
CA ASN A 263 -5.20 3.04 -4.01
C ASN A 263 -5.21 2.71 -2.51
N VAL A 264 -5.33 1.44 -2.18
CA VAL A 264 -5.42 0.92 -0.81
C VAL A 264 -4.04 0.42 -0.38
N ARG A 265 -3.42 1.10 0.60
CA ARG A 265 -2.17 0.68 1.23
C ARG A 265 -2.46 0.29 2.68
N VAL A 266 -2.10 -0.91 3.10
CA VAL A 266 -2.46 -1.45 4.43
C VAL A 266 -2.04 -0.50 5.54
N SER A 267 -0.80 0.00 5.51
CA SER A 267 -0.29 0.94 6.51
C SER A 267 -1.06 2.26 6.53
N LYS A 268 -1.39 2.83 5.35
CA LYS A 268 -2.15 4.07 5.22
C LYS A 268 -3.59 3.96 5.72
N MET A 269 -4.21 2.80 5.52
CA MET A 269 -5.61 2.56 5.92
C MET A 269 -5.77 2.28 7.42
N GLY A 270 -4.68 2.02 8.13
CA GLY A 270 -4.74 1.62 9.54
C GLY A 270 -5.03 0.13 9.72
N GLY A 271 -4.28 -0.71 8.98
CA GLY A 271 -4.31 -2.15 9.12
C GLY A 271 -5.15 -2.89 8.08
N VAL A 272 -5.10 -4.22 8.14
CA VAL A 272 -5.72 -5.10 7.15
C VAL A 272 -7.24 -5.08 7.20
N ARG A 273 -7.84 -4.98 8.40
CA ARG A 273 -9.29 -4.97 8.56
C ARG A 273 -9.90 -3.71 7.95
N ARG A 274 -9.32 -2.55 8.23
CA ARG A 274 -9.75 -1.26 7.67
C ARG A 274 -9.50 -1.22 6.16
N ALA A 275 -8.38 -1.77 5.68
CA ALA A 275 -8.09 -1.89 4.24
C ALA A 275 -9.14 -2.76 3.52
N VAL A 276 -9.54 -3.90 4.09
CA VAL A 276 -10.62 -4.76 3.56
C VAL A 276 -11.96 -4.01 3.56
N ALA A 277 -12.27 -3.23 4.61
CA ALA A 277 -13.48 -2.42 4.66
C ALA A 277 -13.52 -1.36 3.54
N VAL A 278 -12.39 -0.68 3.27
CA VAL A 278 -12.26 0.28 2.16
C VAL A 278 -12.46 -0.42 0.81
N VAL A 279 -11.82 -1.58 0.60
CA VAL A 279 -11.99 -2.37 -0.63
C VAL A 279 -13.44 -2.79 -0.84
N ARG A 280 -14.11 -3.28 0.20
CA ARG A 280 -15.53 -3.67 0.12
C ARG A 280 -16.42 -2.48 -0.21
N ALA A 281 -16.17 -1.33 0.40
CA ALA A 281 -16.91 -0.09 0.13
C ALA A 281 -16.69 0.40 -1.30
N ALA A 282 -15.43 0.40 -1.79
CA ALA A 282 -15.09 0.77 -3.15
C ALA A 282 -15.81 -0.13 -4.18
N ARG A 283 -15.78 -1.46 -3.98
CA ARG A 283 -16.49 -2.42 -4.83
C ARG A 283 -18.00 -2.19 -4.83
N ALA A 284 -18.60 -1.98 -3.65
CA ALA A 284 -20.04 -1.73 -3.54
C ALA A 284 -20.46 -0.44 -4.27
N ALA A 285 -19.57 0.56 -4.31
CA ALA A 285 -19.76 1.80 -5.05
C ALA A 285 -19.43 1.70 -6.56
N GLY A 286 -18.96 0.54 -7.04
CA GLY A 286 -18.56 0.33 -8.43
C GLY A 286 -17.19 0.90 -8.80
N HIS A 287 -16.37 1.29 -7.81
CA HIS A 287 -15.01 1.76 -8.03
C HIS A 287 -14.04 0.60 -8.23
N ARG A 288 -12.97 0.88 -8.99
CA ARG A 288 -11.83 -0.03 -9.12
C ARG A 288 -10.84 0.18 -7.98
N VAL A 289 -9.99 -0.80 -7.75
CA VAL A 289 -9.04 -0.82 -6.64
C VAL A 289 -7.62 -1.14 -7.14
N ILE A 290 -6.65 -0.41 -6.60
CA ILE A 290 -5.25 -0.79 -6.59
C ILE A 290 -4.90 -1.16 -5.15
N VAL A 291 -4.14 -2.23 -4.94
CA VAL A 291 -3.51 -2.49 -3.65
C VAL A 291 -2.06 -2.04 -3.77
N GLY A 292 -1.80 -0.87 -3.19
CA GLY A 292 -0.50 -0.22 -3.21
C GLY A 292 0.36 -0.54 -1.99
N ALA A 293 1.55 0.03 -1.98
CA ALA A 293 2.51 -0.10 -0.89
C ALA A 293 3.22 1.22 -0.61
N GLN A 294 3.68 1.40 0.62
CA GLN A 294 4.64 2.44 0.96
C GLN A 294 6.05 1.98 0.57
N VAL A 295 6.88 2.92 0.12
CA VAL A 295 8.28 2.59 -0.20
C VAL A 295 9.01 2.11 1.05
N GLY A 296 9.61 0.93 0.98
CA GLY A 296 10.34 0.30 2.08
C GLY A 296 9.52 -0.68 2.93
N GLU A 297 8.30 -1.04 2.51
CA GLU A 297 7.57 -2.15 3.12
C GLU A 297 8.35 -3.46 3.00
N THR A 298 8.34 -4.26 4.08
CA THR A 298 8.95 -5.59 4.10
C THR A 298 7.94 -6.67 3.68
N SER A 299 8.38 -7.92 3.72
CA SER A 299 7.52 -9.08 3.48
C SER A 299 6.31 -9.15 4.41
N LEU A 300 6.36 -8.53 5.60
CA LEU A 300 5.21 -8.52 6.52
C LEU A 300 4.05 -7.70 5.97
N LEU A 301 4.28 -6.48 5.50
CA LEU A 301 3.23 -5.67 4.87
C LEU A 301 2.83 -6.23 3.49
N THR A 302 3.78 -6.81 2.73
CA THR A 302 3.44 -7.57 1.51
C THR A 302 2.44 -8.69 1.84
N ARG A 303 2.69 -9.47 2.91
CA ARG A 303 1.79 -10.55 3.38
C ARG A 303 0.40 -10.00 3.77
N ALA A 304 0.36 -8.89 4.48
CA ALA A 304 -0.88 -8.25 4.92
C ALA A 304 -1.70 -7.69 3.73
N ALA A 305 -1.05 -7.32 2.62
CA ALA A 305 -1.70 -6.82 1.42
C ALA A 305 -2.41 -7.92 0.59
N LEU A 306 -1.95 -9.18 0.66
CA LEU A 306 -2.52 -10.26 -0.14
C LEU A 306 -4.01 -10.53 0.14
N PRO A 307 -4.49 -10.67 1.40
CA PRO A 307 -5.93 -10.82 1.67
C PRO A 307 -6.74 -9.60 1.27
N VAL A 308 -6.18 -8.40 1.32
CA VAL A 308 -6.83 -7.17 0.83
C VAL A 308 -7.03 -7.25 -0.69
N ALA A 309 -6.00 -7.68 -1.42
CA ALA A 309 -6.07 -7.88 -2.87
C ALA A 309 -7.07 -8.99 -3.24
N ALA A 310 -7.07 -10.11 -2.51
CA ALA A 310 -8.05 -11.18 -2.70
C ALA A 310 -9.49 -10.69 -2.47
N ALA A 311 -9.72 -9.87 -1.44
CA ALA A 311 -11.01 -9.26 -1.15
C ALA A 311 -11.48 -8.27 -2.25
N ALA A 312 -10.56 -7.63 -2.97
CA ALA A 312 -10.86 -6.76 -4.09
C ALA A 312 -11.46 -7.54 -5.29
N GLY A 313 -11.05 -8.78 -5.50
CA GLY A 313 -11.57 -9.63 -6.57
C GLY A 313 -11.54 -8.95 -7.95
N PRO A 314 -12.65 -8.93 -8.71
CA PRO A 314 -12.67 -8.31 -10.04
C PRO A 314 -12.43 -6.80 -10.08
N ALA A 315 -12.58 -6.11 -8.96
CA ALA A 315 -12.28 -4.68 -8.87
C ALA A 315 -10.78 -4.38 -8.81
N LEU A 316 -9.94 -5.38 -8.50
CA LEU A 316 -8.50 -5.23 -8.48
C LEU A 316 -7.94 -5.02 -9.89
N VAL A 317 -7.29 -3.88 -10.12
CA VAL A 317 -6.72 -3.56 -11.44
C VAL A 317 -5.19 -3.58 -11.44
N ALA A 318 -4.55 -3.47 -10.28
CA ALA A 318 -3.09 -3.52 -10.13
C ALA A 318 -2.69 -3.77 -8.68
N MET A 319 -1.46 -4.24 -8.47
CA MET A 319 -0.77 -4.25 -7.18
C MET A 319 0.58 -3.56 -7.29
N GLU A 320 1.04 -2.97 -6.19
CA GLU A 320 2.36 -2.37 -6.07
C GLU A 320 3.06 -2.87 -4.81
N GLY A 321 4.39 -2.76 -4.76
CA GLY A 321 5.19 -3.26 -3.64
C GLY A 321 5.82 -4.62 -3.91
N ALA A 322 6.00 -5.40 -2.87
CA ALA A 322 6.65 -6.72 -2.90
C ALA A 322 8.05 -6.70 -3.54
N PHE A 323 8.79 -5.61 -3.33
CA PHE A 323 10.13 -5.46 -3.89
C PHE A 323 11.17 -6.33 -3.17
N GLY A 324 10.94 -6.67 -1.88
CA GLY A 324 11.84 -7.49 -1.10
C GLY A 324 13.29 -7.03 -1.24
N THR A 325 14.20 -7.96 -1.47
CA THR A 325 15.63 -7.68 -1.61
C THR A 325 16.05 -7.03 -2.93
N LEU A 326 15.12 -6.74 -3.86
CA LEU A 326 15.41 -5.82 -4.97
C LEU A 326 15.57 -4.37 -4.48
N LEU A 327 14.90 -3.99 -3.41
CA LEU A 327 14.99 -2.67 -2.79
C LEU A 327 15.72 -2.71 -1.45
N LEU A 328 15.47 -3.71 -0.61
CA LEU A 328 15.97 -3.81 0.75
C LEU A 328 17.28 -4.60 0.78
N ALA A 329 18.28 -4.15 1.55
CA ALA A 329 19.52 -4.90 1.76
C ALA A 329 19.30 -6.26 2.45
N ARG A 330 18.22 -6.38 3.22
CA ARG A 330 17.69 -7.61 3.83
C ARG A 330 16.20 -7.48 4.04
N ASP A 331 15.51 -8.61 4.25
CA ASP A 331 14.10 -8.62 4.62
C ASP A 331 13.92 -9.18 6.03
N VAL A 332 12.73 -9.09 6.60
CA VAL A 332 12.34 -9.71 7.88
C VAL A 332 12.01 -11.20 7.71
N CYS A 333 11.87 -11.66 6.49
CA CYS A 333 11.55 -13.03 6.10
C CYS A 333 12.62 -13.58 5.16
N ASP A 334 12.99 -14.86 5.33
CA ASP A 334 13.92 -15.55 4.45
C ASP A 334 13.32 -16.90 4.01
N PRO A 335 13.10 -17.14 2.71
CA PRO A 335 13.22 -16.17 1.62
C PRO A 335 12.18 -15.05 1.72
N PRO A 336 12.45 -13.86 1.15
CA PRO A 336 11.51 -12.75 1.16
C PRO A 336 10.24 -13.07 0.35
N LEU A 337 9.10 -12.55 0.81
CA LEU A 337 7.85 -12.62 0.08
C LEU A 337 7.83 -11.49 -0.96
N MET A 338 8.20 -11.83 -2.19
CA MET A 338 8.35 -10.85 -3.27
C MET A 338 7.90 -11.44 -4.61
N PHE A 339 7.67 -10.57 -5.59
CA PHE A 339 7.34 -11.02 -6.94
C PHE A 339 8.54 -11.71 -7.62
N GLY A 340 8.25 -12.68 -8.48
CA GLY A 340 9.19 -13.34 -9.36
C GLY A 340 9.03 -12.90 -10.82
N ALA A 341 9.27 -13.81 -11.74
CA ALA A 341 9.17 -13.57 -13.17
C ALA A 341 7.80 -13.01 -13.60
N GLY A 342 7.81 -12.03 -14.50
CA GLY A 342 6.63 -11.34 -14.98
C GLY A 342 5.96 -10.43 -13.94
N GLY A 343 6.62 -10.12 -12.82
CA GLY A 343 6.03 -9.37 -11.72
C GLY A 343 4.97 -10.18 -10.95
N ARG A 344 5.03 -11.51 -10.94
CA ARG A 344 4.03 -12.38 -10.32
C ARG A 344 4.52 -12.91 -8.97
N LEU A 345 3.66 -12.84 -7.96
CA LEU A 345 3.83 -13.57 -6.71
C LEU A 345 2.84 -14.74 -6.73
N VAL A 346 3.37 -15.96 -6.82
CA VAL A 346 2.57 -17.18 -6.92
C VAL A 346 2.43 -17.79 -5.52
N VAL A 347 1.19 -17.95 -5.05
CA VAL A 347 0.92 -18.41 -3.67
C VAL A 347 1.53 -19.78 -3.39
N ALA A 348 1.49 -20.70 -4.37
CA ALA A 348 2.03 -22.05 -4.22
C ALA A 348 3.55 -22.10 -4.01
N ASP A 349 4.27 -21.05 -4.44
CA ASP A 349 5.73 -20.94 -4.26
C ASP A 349 6.11 -20.50 -2.83
N HIS A 350 5.11 -20.11 -2.02
CA HIS A 350 5.30 -19.55 -0.67
C HIS A 350 4.49 -20.34 0.37
N PRO A 351 4.92 -21.58 0.75
CA PRO A 351 4.15 -22.44 1.67
C PRO A 351 3.88 -21.81 3.03
N ARG A 352 4.71 -20.87 3.48
CA ARG A 352 4.48 -20.10 4.72
C ARG A 352 3.17 -19.31 4.74
N LEU A 353 2.58 -18.98 3.58
CA LEU A 353 1.30 -18.30 3.51
C LEU A 353 0.14 -19.13 4.10
N ALA A 354 0.32 -20.45 4.22
CA ALA A 354 -0.62 -21.36 4.90
C ALA A 354 -0.33 -21.54 6.39
N SER A 355 0.69 -20.87 6.95
CA SER A 355 1.02 -20.97 8.37
C SER A 355 0.09 -20.12 9.24
N PRO A 356 -0.08 -20.46 10.55
CA PRO A 356 -0.86 -19.67 11.49
C PRO A 356 -0.37 -18.21 11.59
N GLY A 357 -1.32 -17.29 11.79
CA GLY A 357 -1.06 -15.86 11.82
C GLY A 357 -0.69 -15.31 10.45
N LEU A 358 0.33 -14.43 10.42
CA LEU A 358 0.87 -13.90 9.17
C LEU A 358 1.82 -14.88 8.45
N GLY A 359 2.48 -15.77 9.17
CA GLY A 359 3.36 -16.79 8.61
C GLY A 359 4.66 -16.26 7.99
N VAL A 360 5.11 -15.06 8.32
CA VAL A 360 6.29 -14.41 7.70
C VAL A 360 7.39 -13.99 8.67
N ALA A 361 7.15 -14.02 9.98
CA ALA A 361 8.13 -13.63 10.99
C ALA A 361 8.14 -14.59 12.20
#